data_d4d2cec9963a8dddf06634071999cda9
#
_entry.id   d4d2cec9963a8dddf06634071999cda9
#
_cell.length_a   1.000
_cell.length_b   1.000
_cell.length_c   1.000
_cell.angle_alpha   90.00
_cell.angle_beta   90.00
_cell.angle_gamma   90.00
#
_symmetry.space_group_name_H-M   'P 1'
#
loop_
_entity.id
_entity.type
_entity.pdbx_description
1 polymer ?
#
loop_
_entity_poly.entity_id
_entity_poly.type
_entity_poly.pdbx_seq_one_letter_code
_entity_poly.pdbx_strand_id
1 'polypeptide(L)'
;CRMKWKVMRLPIPQVSDSPICLAEGGVLLPAIQPGEKGIAHFDLPEKFFNGDILELEAYNVAGDMICNWTFPIKNNRKYFIEYRYLQPTTTATARYQTDDNSVTLIANGVTATFNKANGNLVEVKNGSKIIPLSDGPLPVGMKMLFCSANLKMQGDTAIYTVKYKGAADSIVWRMAPDGLLGMDALVLNYRAKNKFDGVYFDRPVLNFGFSFSFPEKNISGMRWLGKGPYRVWKNRIEGTNYGIWQKDYNNTVTGEYYHQLIYPEFKGYHADLYWATLQSKTTPMTVYSETDGIFFRVFTPEEQRDRESRGISVKEYPAGDLSFLFEIPAVNSQGTGGEASYIKINKGDDGFRMKLWFDFRN
;
A
#
# COMPACT_ATOMS: atom_id res chain seq x y z
N CYS A 1 17.17 -15.08 -29.82
CA CYS A 1 16.37 -14.31 -28.87
C CYS A 1 16.58 -12.82 -29.09
N ARG A 2 15.57 -12.04 -28.76
CA ARG A 2 15.62 -10.56 -28.81
C ARG A 2 15.11 -9.99 -27.51
N MET A 3 15.58 -8.81 -27.16
CA MET A 3 15.07 -8.02 -26.04
C MET A 3 14.48 -6.72 -26.60
N LYS A 4 13.36 -6.31 -26.06
CA LYS A 4 12.79 -4.96 -26.23
C LYS A 4 12.90 -4.21 -24.92
N TRP A 5 13.01 -2.89 -25.01
CA TRP A 5 12.94 -2.01 -23.86
C TRP A 5 12.00 -0.85 -24.14
N LYS A 6 11.34 -0.37 -23.09
CA LYS A 6 10.46 0.79 -23.11
C LYS A 6 10.74 1.68 -21.90
N VAL A 7 10.77 2.97 -22.13
CA VAL A 7 10.76 3.98 -21.05
C VAL A 7 9.35 4.53 -20.93
N MET A 8 8.70 4.28 -19.81
CA MET A 8 7.30 4.62 -19.60
C MET A 8 7.15 5.74 -18.59
N ARG A 9 6.20 6.65 -18.85
CA ARG A 9 5.65 7.56 -17.86
C ARG A 9 4.35 6.97 -17.35
N LEU A 10 4.20 6.95 -16.04
CA LEU A 10 3.04 6.33 -15.39
C LEU A 10 1.94 7.37 -15.12
N PRO A 11 0.66 7.00 -15.21
CA PRO A 11 -0.43 7.88 -14.93
C PRO A 11 -0.51 8.23 -13.43
N ILE A 12 -1.03 9.42 -13.18
CA ILE A 12 -1.41 9.89 -11.85
C ILE A 12 -2.93 9.88 -11.78
N PRO A 13 -3.54 9.22 -10.79
CA PRO A 13 -4.99 9.18 -10.66
C PRO A 13 -5.63 10.57 -10.77
N GLN A 14 -6.73 10.68 -11.51
CA GLN A 14 -7.46 11.94 -11.80
C GLN A 14 -6.72 12.96 -12.68
N VAL A 15 -5.50 12.64 -13.13
CA VAL A 15 -4.74 13.50 -14.05
C VAL A 15 -4.57 12.83 -15.40
N SER A 16 -4.26 11.55 -15.41
CA SER A 16 -4.10 10.76 -16.61
C SER A 16 -4.49 9.30 -16.36
N ASP A 17 -5.06 8.64 -17.36
CA ASP A 17 -5.58 7.28 -17.21
C ASP A 17 -4.66 6.21 -17.75
N SER A 18 -3.74 6.55 -18.66
CA SER A 18 -2.91 5.57 -19.36
C SER A 18 -1.43 5.88 -19.25
N PRO A 19 -0.57 4.85 -19.16
CA PRO A 19 0.86 5.01 -19.29
C PRO A 19 1.22 5.58 -20.68
N ILE A 20 2.28 6.38 -20.73
CA ILE A 20 2.81 6.97 -21.96
C ILE A 20 4.17 6.34 -22.22
N CYS A 21 4.37 5.73 -23.39
CA CYS A 21 5.68 5.31 -23.85
C CYS A 21 6.45 6.53 -24.37
N LEU A 22 7.56 6.87 -23.68
CA LEU A 22 8.40 8.01 -24.03
C LEU A 22 9.48 7.63 -25.07
N ALA A 23 9.94 6.39 -24.99
CA ALA A 23 10.90 5.82 -25.93
C ALA A 23 10.84 4.31 -25.85
N GLU A 24 11.15 3.65 -26.96
CA GLU A 24 11.28 2.21 -27.05
C GLU A 24 12.40 1.82 -28.01
N GLY A 25 12.91 0.61 -27.86
CA GLY A 25 13.92 0.06 -28.74
C GLY A 25 14.09 -1.44 -28.56
N GLY A 26 15.00 -2.01 -29.29
CA GLY A 26 15.28 -3.43 -29.23
C GLY A 26 16.75 -3.74 -29.47
N VAL A 27 17.17 -4.90 -28.97
CA VAL A 27 18.51 -5.43 -29.15
C VAL A 27 18.45 -6.93 -29.47
N LEU A 28 19.27 -7.37 -30.38
CA LEU A 28 19.51 -8.78 -30.60
C LEU A 28 20.46 -9.30 -29.51
N LEU A 29 20.05 -10.35 -28.86
CA LEU A 29 20.87 -10.97 -27.81
C LEU A 29 21.95 -11.85 -28.47
N PRO A 30 23.16 -11.94 -27.87
CA PRO A 30 24.17 -12.87 -28.33
C PRO A 30 23.68 -14.33 -28.20
N ALA A 31 24.25 -15.22 -29.00
CA ALA A 31 24.01 -16.64 -28.82
C ALA A 31 24.71 -17.10 -27.55
N ILE A 32 23.93 -17.54 -26.58
CA ILE A 32 24.42 -18.04 -25.27
C ILE A 32 24.02 -19.50 -25.16
N GLN A 33 24.97 -20.39 -24.85
CA GLN A 33 24.71 -21.81 -24.67
C GLN A 33 23.98 -22.06 -23.34
N PRO A 34 23.24 -23.17 -23.22
CA PRO A 34 22.61 -23.54 -21.96
C PRO A 34 23.60 -23.56 -20.80
N GLY A 35 23.27 -22.88 -19.71
CA GLY A 35 24.13 -22.75 -18.53
C GLY A 35 25.16 -21.62 -18.57
N GLU A 36 25.34 -20.97 -19.70
CA GLU A 36 26.23 -19.83 -19.84
C GLU A 36 25.56 -18.49 -19.53
N LYS A 37 26.37 -17.47 -19.33
CA LYS A 37 25.94 -16.09 -19.09
C LYS A 37 26.44 -15.17 -20.19
N GLY A 38 25.65 -14.19 -20.57
CA GLY A 38 26.02 -13.16 -21.55
C GLY A 38 25.60 -11.78 -21.07
N ILE A 39 26.17 -10.74 -21.68
CA ILE A 39 25.84 -9.34 -21.42
C ILE A 39 25.23 -8.77 -22.68
N ALA A 40 24.06 -8.15 -22.53
CA ALA A 40 23.43 -7.35 -23.58
C ALA A 40 23.65 -5.86 -23.26
N HIS A 41 24.09 -5.09 -24.26
CA HIS A 41 24.25 -3.65 -24.17
C HIS A 41 23.20 -3.00 -25.06
N PHE A 42 22.58 -1.96 -24.55
CA PHE A 42 21.67 -1.10 -25.32
C PHE A 42 21.75 0.34 -24.81
N ASP A 43 21.60 1.26 -25.73
CA ASP A 43 21.67 2.69 -25.41
C ASP A 43 20.27 3.20 -25.10
N LEU A 44 20.13 3.85 -23.95
CA LEU A 44 18.92 4.58 -23.60
C LEU A 44 19.03 6.02 -24.10
N PRO A 45 17.92 6.64 -24.50
CA PRO A 45 17.93 8.04 -24.93
C PRO A 45 18.35 8.96 -23.76
N GLU A 46 19.00 10.09 -24.06
CA GLU A 46 19.44 11.06 -23.03
C GLU A 46 18.30 11.48 -22.07
N LYS A 47 17.07 11.50 -22.57
CA LYS A 47 15.89 11.90 -21.79
C LYS A 47 15.20 10.74 -21.05
N PHE A 48 15.84 9.58 -20.92
CA PHE A 48 15.19 8.45 -20.23
C PHE A 48 14.82 8.77 -18.79
N PHE A 49 15.55 9.67 -18.11
CA PHE A 49 15.20 10.15 -16.76
C PHE A 49 13.84 10.87 -16.68
N ASN A 50 13.23 11.23 -17.80
CA ASN A 50 11.86 11.77 -17.82
C ASN A 50 10.80 10.69 -17.66
N GLY A 51 11.19 9.41 -17.78
CA GLY A 51 10.33 8.26 -17.50
C GLY A 51 10.27 7.92 -16.00
N ASP A 52 9.31 7.08 -15.68
CA ASP A 52 9.10 6.59 -14.33
C ASP A 52 9.63 5.17 -14.17
N ILE A 53 9.49 4.35 -15.21
CA ILE A 53 10.00 2.97 -15.25
C ILE A 53 10.69 2.66 -16.58
N LEU A 54 11.68 1.77 -16.50
CA LEU A 54 12.23 1.02 -17.62
C LEU A 54 11.61 -0.38 -17.63
N GLU A 55 10.98 -0.75 -18.72
CA GLU A 55 10.46 -2.09 -18.96
C GLU A 55 11.38 -2.83 -19.92
N LEU A 56 11.75 -4.07 -19.59
CA LEU A 56 12.49 -4.98 -20.44
C LEU A 56 11.64 -6.20 -20.75
N GLU A 57 11.59 -6.60 -22.00
CA GLU A 57 10.84 -7.77 -22.48
C GLU A 57 11.78 -8.69 -23.27
N ALA A 58 11.88 -9.95 -22.88
CA ALA A 58 12.64 -10.96 -23.60
C ALA A 58 11.72 -11.85 -24.44
N TYR A 59 12.12 -12.09 -25.68
CA TYR A 59 11.38 -12.89 -26.67
C TYR A 59 12.23 -14.03 -27.23
N ASN A 60 11.59 -15.18 -27.44
CA ASN A 60 12.21 -16.31 -28.16
C ASN A 60 12.29 -16.06 -29.68
N VAL A 61 12.83 -17.03 -30.41
CA VAL A 61 12.94 -16.94 -31.88
C VAL A 61 11.59 -17.02 -32.58
N ALA A 62 10.59 -17.62 -31.97
CA ALA A 62 9.22 -17.70 -32.47
C ALA A 62 8.44 -16.39 -32.25
N GLY A 63 8.95 -15.48 -31.43
CA GLY A 63 8.31 -14.21 -31.12
C GLY A 63 7.46 -14.25 -29.85
N ASP A 64 7.48 -15.34 -29.09
CA ASP A 64 6.79 -15.43 -27.81
C ASP A 64 7.57 -14.72 -26.73
N MET A 65 6.89 -14.01 -25.86
CA MET A 65 7.50 -13.36 -24.69
C MET A 65 7.87 -14.43 -23.65
N ILE A 66 9.16 -14.49 -23.32
CA ILE A 66 9.69 -15.44 -22.32
C ILE A 66 9.55 -14.85 -20.92
N CYS A 67 9.90 -13.57 -20.76
CA CYS A 67 9.90 -12.87 -19.49
C CYS A 67 9.87 -11.37 -19.71
N ASN A 68 9.39 -10.64 -18.69
CA ASN A 68 9.51 -9.19 -18.61
C ASN A 68 9.99 -8.77 -17.23
N TRP A 69 10.64 -7.62 -17.18
CA TRP A 69 11.13 -6.98 -15.95
C TRP A 69 10.84 -5.49 -15.99
N THR A 70 10.59 -4.92 -14.83
CA THR A 70 10.37 -3.49 -14.69
C THR A 70 11.29 -2.91 -13.62
N PHE A 71 11.90 -1.78 -13.93
CA PHE A 71 12.86 -1.10 -13.06
C PHE A 71 12.40 0.35 -12.86
N PRO A 72 12.12 0.79 -11.61
CA PRO A 72 11.85 2.19 -11.33
C PRO A 72 13.08 3.03 -11.73
N ILE A 73 12.87 4.08 -12.53
CA ILE A 73 13.92 5.05 -12.89
C ILE A 73 14.07 6.08 -11.77
N LYS A 74 12.94 6.48 -11.17
CA LYS A 74 12.90 7.44 -10.07
C LYS A 74 11.79 7.09 -9.09
N ASN A 75 11.97 7.51 -7.86
CA ASN A 75 10.92 7.40 -6.86
C ASN A 75 9.92 8.56 -7.00
N ASN A 76 8.73 8.26 -7.48
CA ASN A 76 7.68 9.25 -7.73
C ASN A 76 6.70 9.43 -6.59
N ARG A 77 6.90 8.79 -5.42
CA ARG A 77 5.92 8.81 -4.33
C ARG A 77 5.54 10.22 -3.91
N LYS A 78 6.55 11.04 -3.66
CA LYS A 78 6.35 12.43 -3.30
C LYS A 78 5.81 13.27 -4.45
N TYR A 79 6.24 12.98 -5.67
CA TYR A 79 5.81 13.69 -6.88
C TYR A 79 4.30 13.63 -7.10
N PHE A 80 3.65 12.50 -6.87
CA PHE A 80 2.19 12.38 -7.01
C PHE A 80 1.45 13.33 -6.07
N ILE A 81 1.94 13.47 -4.86
CA ILE A 81 1.37 14.38 -3.87
C ILE A 81 1.67 15.83 -4.24
N GLU A 82 2.94 16.14 -4.55
CA GLU A 82 3.35 17.49 -4.96
C GLU A 82 2.63 17.96 -6.22
N TYR A 83 2.47 17.09 -7.22
CA TYR A 83 1.75 17.42 -8.43
C TYR A 83 0.30 17.82 -8.13
N ARG A 84 -0.36 17.16 -7.20
CA ARG A 84 -1.73 17.50 -6.80
C ARG A 84 -1.80 18.81 -6.03
N TYR A 85 -0.79 19.13 -5.21
CA TYR A 85 -0.71 20.42 -4.53
C TYR A 85 -0.43 21.58 -5.49
N LEU A 86 0.30 21.32 -6.56
CA LEU A 86 0.62 22.31 -7.58
C LEU A 86 -0.56 22.64 -8.50
N GLN A 87 -1.65 21.88 -8.44
CA GLN A 87 -2.89 22.21 -9.14
C GLN A 87 -3.74 23.13 -8.23
N PRO A 88 -3.74 24.45 -8.42
CA PRO A 88 -4.49 25.37 -7.57
C PRO A 88 -5.99 25.20 -7.83
N THR A 89 -6.61 24.32 -7.08
CA THR A 89 -8.03 24.01 -7.27
C THR A 89 -8.93 24.71 -6.26
N THR A 90 -8.36 25.35 -5.23
CA THR A 90 -9.18 25.99 -4.21
C THR A 90 -8.45 27.12 -3.48
N THR A 91 -9.17 28.19 -3.17
CA THR A 91 -8.78 29.23 -2.21
C THR A 91 -9.28 28.90 -0.80
N ALA A 92 -9.86 27.71 -0.62
CA ALA A 92 -10.43 27.30 0.66
C ALA A 92 -9.34 27.04 1.68
N THR A 93 -9.62 27.37 2.93
CA THR A 93 -8.79 27.03 4.10
C THR A 93 -9.43 25.83 4.80
N ALA A 94 -8.64 24.87 5.20
CA ALA A 94 -9.11 23.80 6.07
C ALA A 94 -9.55 24.39 7.41
N ARG A 95 -10.45 23.72 8.08
CA ARG A 95 -10.93 24.09 9.42
C ARG A 95 -11.17 22.82 10.24
N TYR A 96 -11.43 23.00 11.50
CA TYR A 96 -11.85 21.92 12.38
C TYR A 96 -13.02 22.33 13.25
N GLN A 97 -13.74 21.33 13.72
CA GLN A 97 -14.78 21.43 14.75
C GLN A 97 -14.52 20.38 15.81
N THR A 98 -15.00 20.66 17.02
CA THR A 98 -14.84 19.71 18.13
C THR A 98 -16.08 19.78 19.03
N ASP A 99 -16.54 18.64 19.46
CA ASP A 99 -17.55 18.45 20.49
C ASP A 99 -16.97 17.64 21.67
N ASP A 100 -17.77 17.14 22.58
CA ASP A 100 -17.31 16.39 23.77
C ASP A 100 -16.63 15.07 23.37
N ASN A 101 -17.05 14.43 22.30
CA ASN A 101 -16.65 13.07 21.90
C ASN A 101 -15.81 13.02 20.63
N SER A 102 -15.84 14.06 19.81
CA SER A 102 -15.25 14.01 18.48
C SER A 102 -14.42 15.25 18.12
N VAL A 103 -13.54 15.04 17.16
CA VAL A 103 -12.83 16.07 16.39
C VAL A 103 -13.14 15.83 14.93
N THR A 104 -13.58 16.87 14.21
CA THR A 104 -13.84 16.81 12.78
C THR A 104 -12.93 17.79 12.03
N LEU A 105 -12.14 17.28 11.09
CA LEU A 105 -11.35 18.07 10.16
C LEU A 105 -12.16 18.27 8.88
N ILE A 106 -12.14 19.48 8.32
CA ILE A 106 -13.03 19.87 7.23
C ILE A 106 -12.26 20.68 6.19
N ALA A 107 -12.35 20.30 4.93
CA ALA A 107 -11.89 21.10 3.79
C ALA A 107 -12.57 20.65 2.49
N ASN A 108 -12.88 21.59 1.62
CA ASN A 108 -13.35 21.38 0.24
C ASN A 108 -14.45 20.29 0.12
N GLY A 109 -15.45 20.33 1.00
CA GLY A 109 -16.55 19.36 1.03
C GLY A 109 -16.21 18.03 1.72
N VAL A 110 -14.95 17.75 2.00
CA VAL A 110 -14.52 16.55 2.74
C VAL A 110 -14.56 16.82 4.24
N THR A 111 -15.11 15.88 4.99
CA THR A 111 -15.05 15.85 6.46
C THR A 111 -14.48 14.52 6.93
N ALA A 112 -13.58 14.58 7.91
CA ALA A 112 -13.02 13.41 8.57
C ALA A 112 -13.22 13.56 10.08
N THR A 113 -13.98 12.67 10.68
CA THR A 113 -14.35 12.71 12.10
C THR A 113 -13.59 11.65 12.89
N PHE A 114 -13.01 12.05 14.01
CA PHE A 114 -12.18 11.24 14.87
C PHE A 114 -12.80 11.14 16.27
N ASN A 115 -12.71 9.96 16.87
CA ASN A 115 -13.11 9.74 18.27
C ASN A 115 -12.01 10.27 19.20
N LYS A 116 -12.37 11.14 20.15
CA LYS A 116 -11.43 11.71 21.13
C LYS A 116 -10.88 10.70 22.14
N ALA A 117 -11.60 9.63 22.42
CA ALA A 117 -11.18 8.64 23.41
C ALA A 117 -9.99 7.78 22.96
N ASN A 118 -9.81 7.62 21.64
CA ASN A 118 -8.76 6.75 21.09
C ASN A 118 -8.01 7.35 19.88
N GLY A 119 -8.49 8.46 19.32
CA GLY A 119 -7.90 9.11 18.14
C GLY A 119 -8.22 8.44 16.79
N ASN A 120 -9.09 7.45 16.77
CA ASN A 120 -9.44 6.73 15.55
C ASN A 120 -10.38 7.55 14.65
N LEU A 121 -10.16 7.43 13.36
CA LEU A 121 -11.09 7.90 12.31
C LEU A 121 -12.37 7.06 12.40
N VAL A 122 -13.52 7.68 12.57
CA VAL A 122 -14.81 6.99 12.71
C VAL A 122 -15.74 7.25 11.53
N GLU A 123 -15.59 8.36 10.85
CA GLU A 123 -16.43 8.70 9.72
C GLU A 123 -15.67 9.59 8.72
N VAL A 124 -15.92 9.37 7.43
CA VAL A 124 -15.49 10.25 6.35
C VAL A 124 -16.70 10.56 5.46
N LYS A 125 -16.83 11.82 5.06
CA LYS A 125 -17.84 12.27 4.08
C LYS A 125 -17.21 13.15 3.01
N ASN A 126 -17.80 13.10 1.83
CA ASN A 126 -17.61 14.10 0.79
C ASN A 126 -18.99 14.68 0.41
N GLY A 127 -19.27 15.91 0.84
CA GLY A 127 -20.61 16.46 0.84
C GLY A 127 -21.58 15.61 1.65
N SER A 128 -22.65 15.15 1.02
CA SER A 128 -23.64 14.25 1.64
C SER A 128 -23.28 12.75 1.54
N LYS A 129 -22.24 12.39 0.79
CA LYS A 129 -21.85 11.00 0.55
C LYS A 129 -20.95 10.49 1.67
N ILE A 130 -21.33 9.38 2.29
CA ILE A 130 -20.48 8.68 3.27
C ILE A 130 -19.49 7.82 2.53
N ILE A 131 -18.21 8.00 2.84
CA ILE A 131 -17.11 7.13 2.41
C ILE A 131 -16.99 6.02 3.46
N PRO A 132 -17.02 4.75 3.09
CA PRO A 132 -17.10 3.67 4.08
C PRO A 132 -15.76 3.32 4.75
N LEU A 133 -14.79 4.25 4.81
CA LEU A 133 -13.54 4.10 5.56
C LEU A 133 -13.76 4.54 6.99
N SER A 134 -13.49 3.66 7.94
CA SER A 134 -13.70 3.94 9.35
C SER A 134 -12.81 3.10 10.25
N ASP A 135 -12.98 3.29 11.56
CA ASP A 135 -12.41 2.48 12.65
C ASP A 135 -10.93 2.18 12.48
N GLY A 136 -10.15 3.24 12.31
CA GLY A 136 -8.70 3.13 12.19
C GLY A 136 -7.98 4.44 12.53
N PRO A 137 -6.65 4.36 12.61
CA PRO A 137 -5.79 3.20 12.37
C PRO A 137 -5.77 2.21 13.56
N LEU A 138 -6.11 0.97 13.31
CA LEU A 138 -5.95 -0.12 14.26
C LEU A 138 -4.50 -0.64 14.19
N PRO A 139 -3.81 -0.80 15.33
CA PRO A 139 -2.44 -1.30 15.34
C PRO A 139 -2.39 -2.77 14.93
N VAL A 140 -1.47 -3.12 14.04
CA VAL A 140 -1.20 -4.49 13.61
C VAL A 140 0.19 -4.90 14.04
N GLY A 141 0.30 -6.01 14.78
CA GLY A 141 1.57 -6.52 15.27
C GLY A 141 2.22 -5.68 16.38
N MET A 142 1.49 -4.70 16.93
CA MET A 142 1.97 -3.80 17.99
C MET A 142 0.83 -3.41 18.92
N LYS A 143 1.19 -2.88 20.07
CA LYS A 143 0.23 -2.25 21.01
C LYS A 143 0.28 -0.74 20.86
N MET A 144 -0.88 -0.11 20.98
CA MET A 144 -1.06 1.32 20.89
C MET A 144 -2.16 1.74 21.86
N LEU A 145 -1.83 2.54 22.88
CA LEU A 145 -2.78 3.07 23.86
C LEU A 145 -2.81 4.59 23.76
N PHE A 146 -4.00 5.14 23.63
CA PHE A 146 -4.20 6.59 23.58
C PHE A 146 -3.59 7.27 24.83
N CYS A 147 -2.92 8.38 24.62
CA CYS A 147 -2.26 9.16 25.66
C CYS A 147 -2.79 10.59 25.74
N SER A 148 -2.75 11.26 24.62
CA SER A 148 -3.21 12.66 24.49
C SER A 148 -3.42 13.01 23.02
N ALA A 149 -4.13 14.09 22.80
CA ALA A 149 -4.29 14.64 21.46
C ALA A 149 -4.18 16.17 21.48
N ASN A 150 -3.74 16.74 20.37
CA ASN A 150 -3.67 18.18 20.16
C ASN A 150 -4.22 18.53 18.77
N LEU A 151 -4.91 19.66 18.69
CA LEU A 151 -5.56 20.17 17.50
C LEU A 151 -5.08 21.59 17.22
N LYS A 152 -4.66 21.88 16.00
CA LYS A 152 -4.18 23.22 15.63
C LYS A 152 -4.34 23.48 14.14
N MET A 153 -4.33 24.74 13.78
CA MET A 153 -4.08 25.19 12.40
C MET A 153 -2.58 25.42 12.18
N GLN A 154 -2.12 25.07 10.99
CA GLN A 154 -0.78 25.41 10.51
C GLN A 154 -0.90 25.95 9.08
N GLY A 155 -0.87 27.27 8.93
CA GLY A 155 -1.30 27.90 7.69
C GLY A 155 -2.73 27.50 7.36
N ASP A 156 -2.97 27.05 6.14
CA ASP A 156 -4.28 26.64 5.65
C ASP A 156 -4.65 25.18 5.93
N THR A 157 -3.81 24.46 6.68
CA THR A 157 -3.97 23.03 7.00
C THR A 157 -4.43 22.82 8.43
N ALA A 158 -5.47 22.02 8.64
CA ALA A 158 -5.90 21.59 9.96
C ALA A 158 -5.13 20.32 10.38
N ILE A 159 -4.56 20.35 11.59
CA ILE A 159 -3.70 19.27 12.10
C ILE A 159 -4.27 18.71 13.40
N TYR A 160 -4.52 17.42 13.43
CA TYR A 160 -4.88 16.65 14.62
C TYR A 160 -3.75 15.65 14.92
N THR A 161 -3.04 15.86 16.03
CA THR A 161 -1.94 15.02 16.47
C THR A 161 -2.39 14.17 17.64
N VAL A 162 -2.31 12.87 17.51
CA VAL A 162 -2.62 11.91 18.56
C VAL A 162 -1.32 11.25 19.03
N LYS A 163 -1.09 11.25 20.33
CA LYS A 163 0.05 10.58 20.96
C LYS A 163 -0.40 9.30 21.64
N TYR A 164 0.43 8.29 21.56
CA TYR A 164 0.18 6.96 22.09
C TYR A 164 1.30 6.49 23.01
N LYS A 165 1.01 5.51 23.86
CA LYS A 165 1.97 4.65 24.55
C LYS A 165 1.97 3.29 23.88
N GLY A 166 3.11 2.61 23.90
CA GLY A 166 3.32 1.33 23.25
C GLY A 166 4.33 1.46 22.13
N ALA A 167 4.17 0.71 21.06
CA ALA A 167 5.07 0.75 19.92
C ALA A 167 4.88 2.01 19.06
N ALA A 168 3.66 2.41 18.81
CA ALA A 168 3.36 3.66 18.12
C ALA A 168 3.54 4.86 19.07
N ASP A 169 4.25 5.90 18.61
CA ASP A 169 4.45 7.15 19.37
C ASP A 169 3.39 8.18 19.05
N SER A 170 3.12 8.39 17.78
CA SER A 170 2.17 9.39 17.34
C SER A 170 1.61 9.11 15.95
N ILE A 171 0.41 9.61 15.74
CA ILE A 171 -0.22 9.69 14.42
C ILE A 171 -0.66 11.14 14.22
N VAL A 172 -0.19 11.75 13.15
CA VAL A 172 -0.53 13.12 12.78
C VAL A 172 -1.43 13.10 11.57
N TRP A 173 -2.66 13.52 11.77
CA TRP A 173 -3.62 13.73 10.70
C TRP A 173 -3.56 15.16 10.18
N ARG A 174 -3.60 15.33 8.88
CA ARG A 174 -3.57 16.63 8.20
C ARG A 174 -4.68 16.70 7.18
N MET A 175 -5.58 17.64 7.36
CA MET A 175 -6.55 17.99 6.32
C MET A 175 -5.99 19.16 5.51
N ALA A 176 -5.58 18.89 4.28
CA ALA A 176 -5.13 19.92 3.36
C ALA A 176 -6.30 20.78 2.84
N PRO A 177 -6.06 22.02 2.41
CA PRO A 177 -7.13 22.92 1.94
C PRO A 177 -7.98 22.36 0.82
N ASP A 178 -7.42 21.52 -0.01
CA ASP A 178 -8.09 20.85 -1.13
C ASP A 178 -8.92 19.63 -0.72
N GLY A 179 -8.94 19.25 0.55
CA GLY A 179 -9.68 18.09 1.07
C GLY A 179 -8.91 16.77 1.10
N LEU A 180 -7.62 16.79 0.79
CA LEU A 180 -6.75 15.61 0.92
C LEU A 180 -6.43 15.35 2.40
N LEU A 181 -6.65 14.12 2.87
CA LEU A 181 -6.39 13.73 4.27
C LEU A 181 -5.07 12.95 4.38
N GLY A 182 -4.07 13.54 5.03
CA GLY A 182 -2.79 12.91 5.30
C GLY A 182 -2.76 12.19 6.65
N MET A 183 -2.11 11.03 6.70
CA MET A 183 -1.75 10.31 7.91
C MET A 183 -0.23 10.14 7.97
N ASP A 184 0.39 10.57 9.07
CA ASP A 184 1.83 10.42 9.31
C ASP A 184 2.01 9.70 10.65
N ALA A 185 2.24 8.40 10.59
CA ALA A 185 2.40 7.54 11.75
C ALA A 185 3.87 7.28 12.05
N LEU A 186 4.26 7.49 13.30
CA LEU A 186 5.61 7.29 13.80
C LEU A 186 5.65 6.17 14.85
N VAL A 187 6.54 5.20 14.65
CA VAL A 187 6.73 4.03 15.52
C VAL A 187 8.19 3.95 15.94
N LEU A 188 8.56 4.60 17.05
CA LEU A 188 9.94 4.67 17.55
C LEU A 188 10.22 3.59 18.59
N ASN A 189 9.24 3.29 19.45
CA ASN A 189 9.42 2.44 20.62
C ASN A 189 9.32 0.94 20.31
N TYR A 190 9.09 0.56 19.05
CA TYR A 190 9.06 -0.85 18.69
C TYR A 190 10.35 -1.60 19.04
N ARG A 191 11.48 -0.89 19.10
CA ARG A 191 12.81 -1.44 19.43
C ARG A 191 13.10 -1.57 20.90
N ALA A 192 12.48 -0.76 21.69
CA ALA A 192 12.72 -0.84 23.09
C ALA A 192 12.29 -2.24 23.51
N LYS A 193 13.18 -3.00 24.14
CA LYS A 193 12.85 -4.17 24.96
C LYS A 193 11.94 -3.76 26.11
N ASN A 194 10.96 -2.95 25.81
CA ASN A 194 10.07 -2.40 26.79
C ASN A 194 9.05 -3.46 27.15
N LYS A 195 9.13 -3.90 28.39
CA LYS A 195 8.02 -4.54 29.07
C LYS A 195 6.84 -3.56 29.04
N PHE A 196 6.02 -3.65 28.04
CA PHE A 196 4.71 -3.02 28.07
C PHE A 196 3.74 -4.09 28.57
N ASP A 197 3.21 -3.93 29.77
CA ASP A 197 2.34 -4.88 30.46
C ASP A 197 2.89 -6.32 30.57
N GLY A 198 4.20 -6.48 30.71
CA GLY A 198 4.82 -7.80 30.81
C GLY A 198 4.94 -8.58 29.50
N VAL A 199 4.54 -7.99 28.38
CA VAL A 199 4.69 -8.61 27.05
C VAL A 199 6.01 -8.14 26.44
N TYR A 200 6.94 -9.07 26.25
CA TYR A 200 8.13 -8.84 25.47
C TYR A 200 7.76 -8.85 23.99
N PHE A 201 8.21 -7.85 23.24
CA PHE A 201 8.14 -7.84 21.77
C PHE A 201 9.19 -8.76 21.11
N ASP A 202 9.76 -9.69 21.86
CA ASP A 202 10.67 -10.73 21.33
C ASP A 202 9.94 -11.81 20.52
N ARG A 203 8.61 -11.72 20.41
CA ARG A 203 7.85 -12.63 19.56
C ARG A 203 7.87 -12.10 18.13
N PRO A 204 8.13 -12.99 17.21
CA PRO A 204 8.08 -12.68 15.79
C PRO A 204 6.73 -12.13 15.40
N VAL A 205 6.75 -11.00 14.73
CA VAL A 205 5.55 -10.33 14.23
C VAL A 205 5.34 -10.71 12.79
N LEU A 206 4.20 -11.31 12.49
CA LEU A 206 3.86 -11.76 11.13
C LEU A 206 3.39 -10.60 10.26
N ASN A 207 2.59 -9.71 10.83
CA ASN A 207 2.08 -8.51 10.18
C ASN A 207 2.42 -7.30 11.04
N PHE A 208 2.82 -6.20 10.40
CA PHE A 208 3.21 -4.99 11.12
C PHE A 208 2.78 -3.73 10.40
N GLY A 209 1.96 -2.91 11.02
CA GLY A 209 1.46 -1.65 10.46
C GLY A 209 0.10 -1.24 11.03
N PHE A 210 -0.79 -0.80 10.15
CA PHE A 210 -2.09 -0.25 10.53
C PHE A 210 -3.22 -0.76 9.64
N SER A 211 -4.41 -0.93 10.22
CA SER A 211 -5.61 -1.38 9.53
C SER A 211 -6.77 -0.41 9.72
N PHE A 212 -7.74 -0.51 8.81
CA PHE A 212 -8.99 0.25 8.79
C PHE A 212 -10.14 -0.69 8.45
N SER A 213 -11.35 -0.34 8.88
CA SER A 213 -12.57 -0.97 8.42
C SER A 213 -13.05 -0.36 7.10
N PHE A 214 -13.45 -1.21 6.18
CA PHE A 214 -14.02 -0.85 4.89
C PHE A 214 -14.93 -1.98 4.39
N PRO A 215 -16.27 -1.83 4.37
CA PRO A 215 -17.17 -2.93 4.04
C PRO A 215 -16.91 -3.50 2.64
N GLU A 216 -16.54 -4.78 2.58
CA GLU A 216 -16.17 -5.49 1.35
C GLU A 216 -17.27 -5.43 0.28
N LYS A 217 -18.53 -5.51 0.69
CA LYS A 217 -19.72 -5.44 -0.21
C LYS A 217 -19.80 -4.18 -1.07
N ASN A 218 -19.10 -3.13 -0.70
CA ASN A 218 -19.10 -1.86 -1.42
C ASN A 218 -18.07 -1.81 -2.55
N ILE A 219 -17.14 -2.77 -2.61
CA ILE A 219 -16.06 -2.80 -3.58
C ILE A 219 -16.49 -3.48 -4.88
N SER A 220 -16.15 -2.86 -6.00
CA SER A 220 -16.33 -3.42 -7.34
C SER A 220 -15.01 -3.75 -8.05
N GLY A 221 -13.90 -3.18 -7.58
CA GLY A 221 -12.58 -3.40 -8.16
C GLY A 221 -11.50 -2.55 -7.51
N MET A 222 -10.29 -2.68 -8.02
CA MET A 222 -9.14 -1.89 -7.60
C MET A 222 -8.23 -1.61 -8.79
N ARG A 223 -7.66 -0.41 -8.81
CA ARG A 223 -6.57 -0.05 -9.71
C ARG A 223 -5.41 0.47 -8.86
N TRP A 224 -4.18 0.01 -9.13
CA TRP A 224 -3.04 0.43 -8.31
C TRP A 224 -1.74 0.55 -9.11
N LEU A 225 -0.84 1.37 -8.62
CA LEU A 225 0.55 1.40 -8.99
C LEU A 225 1.36 0.74 -7.87
N GLY A 226 2.07 -0.30 -8.21
CA GLY A 226 2.89 -1.10 -7.31
C GLY A 226 3.32 -2.38 -7.98
N LYS A 227 3.78 -3.35 -7.21
CA LYS A 227 4.10 -4.68 -7.72
C LYS A 227 2.83 -5.51 -7.91
N GLY A 228 2.72 -6.16 -9.06
CA GLY A 228 1.57 -6.96 -9.43
C GLY A 228 1.83 -7.88 -10.63
N PRO A 229 0.78 -8.44 -11.23
CA PRO A 229 -0.64 -8.30 -10.94
C PRO A 229 -1.11 -9.16 -9.75
N TYR A 230 -0.27 -10.06 -9.25
CA TYR A 230 -0.62 -11.08 -8.27
C TYR A 230 -0.52 -10.55 -6.84
N ARG A 231 -1.31 -11.12 -5.94
CA ARG A 231 -1.06 -10.97 -4.52
C ARG A 231 0.28 -11.63 -4.16
N VAL A 232 0.89 -11.16 -3.08
CA VAL A 232 2.22 -11.62 -2.68
C VAL A 232 2.23 -12.18 -1.26
N TRP A 233 3.31 -12.87 -0.94
CA TRP A 233 3.78 -13.17 0.40
C TRP A 233 5.23 -12.69 0.50
N LYS A 234 5.75 -12.47 1.71
CA LYS A 234 7.12 -11.95 1.90
C LYS A 234 8.19 -12.70 1.09
N ASN A 235 8.09 -14.01 1.01
CA ASN A 235 9.01 -14.87 0.27
C ASN A 235 8.52 -15.24 -1.14
N ARG A 236 7.50 -14.57 -1.66
CA ARG A 236 6.93 -14.78 -3.00
C ARG A 236 6.57 -13.43 -3.63
N ILE A 237 7.56 -12.56 -3.74
CA ILE A 237 7.44 -11.25 -4.42
C ILE A 237 8.06 -11.34 -5.82
N GLU A 238 9.01 -12.27 -6.02
CA GLU A 238 9.63 -12.52 -7.31
C GLU A 238 8.58 -12.94 -8.35
N GLY A 239 8.75 -12.45 -9.57
CA GLY A 239 7.78 -12.65 -10.66
C GLY A 239 6.67 -11.60 -10.71
N THR A 240 6.59 -10.68 -9.73
CA THR A 240 5.76 -9.49 -9.85
C THR A 240 6.54 -8.36 -10.49
N ASN A 241 5.85 -7.58 -11.33
CA ASN A 241 6.41 -6.43 -11.99
C ASN A 241 5.84 -5.12 -11.44
N TYR A 242 6.64 -4.08 -11.51
CA TYR A 242 6.24 -2.74 -11.17
C TYR A 242 5.42 -2.13 -12.32
N GLY A 243 4.20 -1.72 -12.02
CA GLY A 243 3.32 -1.20 -13.08
C GLY A 243 1.96 -0.76 -12.55
N ILE A 244 1.10 -0.37 -13.50
CA ILE A 244 -0.31 -0.11 -13.24
C ILE A 244 -1.10 -1.39 -13.47
N TRP A 245 -1.82 -1.78 -12.46
CA TRP A 245 -2.66 -2.96 -12.47
C TRP A 245 -4.10 -2.58 -12.20
N GLN A 246 -5.02 -3.27 -12.85
CA GLN A 246 -6.45 -3.13 -12.60
C GLN A 246 -7.08 -4.49 -12.46
N LYS A 247 -8.04 -4.59 -11.56
CA LYS A 247 -8.71 -5.83 -11.26
C LYS A 247 -10.13 -5.60 -10.76
N ASP A 248 -11.06 -6.33 -11.33
CA ASP A 248 -12.41 -6.42 -10.81
C ASP A 248 -12.42 -7.25 -9.53
N TYR A 249 -13.34 -6.90 -8.63
CA TYR A 249 -13.51 -7.67 -7.40
C TYR A 249 -13.82 -9.13 -7.73
N ASN A 250 -13.13 -10.04 -7.07
CA ASN A 250 -13.48 -11.44 -7.02
C ASN A 250 -13.27 -11.97 -5.59
N ASN A 251 -14.07 -12.98 -5.23
CA ASN A 251 -14.03 -13.63 -3.91
C ASN A 251 -13.28 -14.97 -3.97
N THR A 252 -12.35 -15.11 -4.90
CA THR A 252 -11.60 -16.36 -5.01
C THR A 252 -10.48 -16.44 -4.01
N VAL A 253 -10.32 -17.62 -3.47
CA VAL A 253 -9.25 -17.99 -2.54
C VAL A 253 -8.41 -19.07 -3.17
N THR A 254 -7.12 -18.84 -3.26
CA THR A 254 -6.20 -19.85 -3.79
C THR A 254 -6.26 -21.11 -2.95
N GLY A 255 -6.64 -22.21 -3.56
CA GLY A 255 -6.66 -23.52 -2.95
C GLY A 255 -7.98 -23.88 -2.25
N GLU A 256 -9.01 -23.05 -2.30
CA GLU A 256 -10.32 -23.40 -1.74
C GLU A 256 -11.09 -24.37 -2.65
N TYR A 257 -11.09 -24.10 -3.98
CA TYR A 257 -11.67 -24.99 -4.97
C TYR A 257 -10.79 -25.04 -6.22
N TYR A 258 -10.29 -26.21 -6.58
CA TYR A 258 -9.43 -26.39 -7.77
C TYR A 258 -10.06 -25.95 -9.09
N HIS A 259 -11.36 -25.86 -9.17
CA HIS A 259 -12.08 -25.51 -10.40
C HIS A 259 -12.60 -24.09 -10.42
N GLN A 260 -12.34 -23.29 -9.36
CA GLN A 260 -12.83 -21.92 -9.24
C GLN A 260 -11.71 -20.91 -8.98
N LEU A 261 -10.47 -21.30 -9.29
CA LEU A 261 -9.33 -20.38 -9.21
C LEU A 261 -9.46 -19.33 -10.30
N ILE A 262 -9.68 -18.09 -9.88
CA ILE A 262 -9.60 -16.92 -10.77
C ILE A 262 -8.32 -16.19 -10.42
N TYR A 263 -7.39 -16.18 -11.36
CA TYR A 263 -6.15 -15.44 -11.26
C TYR A 263 -6.24 -14.11 -12.03
N PRO A 264 -5.61 -13.09 -11.50
CA PRO A 264 -5.04 -12.95 -10.16
C PRO A 264 -6.12 -12.75 -9.10
N GLU A 265 -5.89 -13.18 -7.86
CA GLU A 265 -6.83 -13.02 -6.75
C GLU A 265 -6.91 -11.55 -6.32
N PHE A 266 -8.12 -11.12 -5.93
CA PHE A 266 -8.34 -9.75 -5.47
C PHE A 266 -7.88 -9.55 -4.02
N LYS A 267 -8.26 -10.48 -3.14
CA LYS A 267 -7.99 -10.40 -1.70
C LYS A 267 -6.56 -10.79 -1.36
N GLY A 268 -5.97 -10.12 -0.40
CA GLY A 268 -4.63 -10.41 0.12
C GLY A 268 -3.67 -9.24 0.02
N TYR A 269 -2.37 -9.54 0.03
CA TYR A 269 -1.32 -8.54 0.08
C TYR A 269 -0.84 -8.16 -1.32
N HIS A 270 -0.68 -6.85 -1.56
CA HIS A 270 -0.08 -6.26 -2.74
C HIS A 270 1.17 -5.49 -2.34
N ALA A 271 2.29 -5.71 -3.04
CA ALA A 271 3.57 -5.17 -2.63
C ALA A 271 3.87 -3.79 -3.23
N ASP A 272 4.66 -3.03 -2.49
CA ASP A 272 5.26 -1.76 -2.90
C ASP A 272 4.25 -0.75 -3.44
N LEU A 273 3.26 -0.44 -2.61
CA LEU A 273 2.19 0.50 -2.93
C LEU A 273 2.73 1.91 -3.16
N TYR A 274 2.43 2.48 -4.32
CA TYR A 274 2.56 3.90 -4.61
C TYR A 274 1.22 4.61 -4.47
N TRP A 275 0.21 4.08 -5.14
CA TRP A 275 -1.17 4.48 -4.95
C TRP A 275 -2.11 3.31 -5.29
N ALA A 276 -3.28 3.33 -4.70
CA ALA A 276 -4.39 2.45 -5.04
C ALA A 276 -5.70 3.22 -5.03
N THR A 277 -6.50 3.03 -6.06
CA THR A 277 -7.90 3.47 -6.13
C THR A 277 -8.80 2.26 -5.92
N LEU A 278 -9.53 2.27 -4.81
CA LEU A 278 -10.60 1.32 -4.57
C LEU A 278 -11.84 1.80 -5.30
N GLN A 279 -12.30 1.00 -6.26
CA GLN A 279 -13.52 1.26 -7.01
C GLN A 279 -14.71 0.80 -6.15
N SER A 280 -15.56 1.74 -5.80
CA SER A 280 -16.73 1.50 -4.96
C SER A 280 -18.00 1.80 -5.75
N LYS A 281 -19.08 1.08 -5.42
CA LYS A 281 -20.42 1.31 -5.96
C LYS A 281 -20.97 2.68 -5.57
N THR A 282 -20.44 3.30 -4.53
CA THR A 282 -20.92 4.56 -3.99
C THR A 282 -19.93 5.70 -4.21
N THR A 283 -18.70 5.52 -3.74
CA THR A 283 -17.67 6.56 -3.81
C THR A 283 -16.30 5.89 -3.86
N PRO A 284 -15.54 6.07 -4.94
CA PRO A 284 -14.17 5.58 -5.00
C PRO A 284 -13.28 6.34 -4.02
N MET A 285 -12.25 5.66 -3.53
CA MET A 285 -11.22 6.23 -2.66
C MET A 285 -9.85 5.94 -3.25
N THR A 286 -9.01 6.96 -3.31
CA THR A 286 -7.60 6.77 -3.68
C THR A 286 -6.72 6.97 -2.45
N VAL A 287 -5.77 6.08 -2.26
CA VAL A 287 -4.72 6.22 -1.25
C VAL A 287 -3.35 6.29 -1.93
N TYR A 288 -2.50 7.22 -1.48
CA TYR A 288 -1.11 7.39 -1.93
C TYR A 288 -0.17 7.10 -0.78
N SER A 289 0.94 6.43 -1.05
CA SER A 289 2.02 6.21 -0.08
C SER A 289 3.23 7.07 -0.41
N GLU A 290 3.68 7.91 0.54
CA GLU A 290 5.01 8.54 0.48
C GLU A 290 6.11 7.62 1.01
N THR A 291 5.74 6.52 1.66
CA THR A 291 6.69 5.57 2.26
C THR A 291 6.95 4.43 1.30
N ASP A 292 8.24 4.11 1.11
CA ASP A 292 8.67 3.01 0.28
C ASP A 292 8.35 1.65 0.91
N GLY A 293 8.14 0.64 0.08
CA GLY A 293 8.02 -0.75 0.49
C GLY A 293 6.75 -1.08 1.28
N ILE A 294 5.74 -0.21 1.27
CA ILE A 294 4.48 -0.49 1.97
C ILE A 294 3.70 -1.59 1.24
N PHE A 295 3.29 -2.59 2.01
CA PHE A 295 2.34 -3.59 1.55
C PHE A 295 0.92 -3.09 1.80
N PHE A 296 0.05 -3.30 0.82
CA PHE A 296 -1.36 -3.00 0.92
C PHE A 296 -2.15 -4.31 0.98
N ARG A 297 -2.84 -4.58 2.08
CA ARG A 297 -3.74 -5.73 2.18
C ARG A 297 -5.16 -5.28 1.93
N VAL A 298 -5.83 -5.98 1.03
CA VAL A 298 -7.23 -5.77 0.69
C VAL A 298 -8.00 -7.00 1.11
N PHE A 299 -8.82 -6.88 2.11
CA PHE A 299 -9.65 -7.91 2.73
C PHE A 299 -8.90 -9.16 3.19
N THR A 300 -9.60 -10.01 3.89
CA THR A 300 -9.10 -11.32 4.28
C THR A 300 -9.62 -12.35 3.28
N PRO A 301 -8.74 -13.09 2.60
CA PRO A 301 -9.15 -14.24 1.81
C PRO A 301 -9.91 -15.22 2.69
N GLU A 302 -11.02 -15.76 2.19
CA GLU A 302 -11.74 -16.82 2.89
C GLU A 302 -10.86 -18.04 3.06
N GLU A 303 -10.97 -18.69 4.21
CA GLU A 303 -10.15 -19.83 4.53
C GLU A 303 -10.80 -21.14 4.12
N GLN A 304 -10.00 -22.12 3.68
CA GLN A 304 -10.49 -23.50 3.50
C GLN A 304 -10.91 -24.09 4.85
N ARG A 305 -12.05 -24.73 4.87
CA ARG A 305 -12.60 -25.36 6.07
C ARG A 305 -11.90 -26.69 6.45
N ASP A 306 -11.17 -27.32 5.53
CA ASP A 306 -10.57 -28.66 5.73
C ASP A 306 -9.07 -28.60 6.02
N ARG A 307 -8.69 -27.89 7.08
CA ARG A 307 -7.28 -27.67 7.41
C ARG A 307 -6.63 -28.71 8.31
N GLU A 308 -7.42 -29.58 8.86
CA GLU A 308 -6.93 -30.53 9.86
C GLU A 308 -5.96 -31.57 9.30
N SER A 309 -5.89 -31.72 8.00
CA SER A 309 -5.26 -32.95 7.46
C SER A 309 -3.81 -32.88 7.04
N ARG A 310 -3.12 -31.68 7.02
CA ARG A 310 -1.78 -31.64 6.39
C ARG A 310 -0.75 -30.70 7.01
N GLY A 311 -0.88 -30.27 8.23
CA GLY A 311 0.18 -29.47 8.90
C GLY A 311 0.44 -28.09 8.28
N ILE A 312 -0.46 -27.58 7.46
CA ILE A 312 -0.38 -26.24 6.88
C ILE A 312 -0.85 -25.27 7.95
N SER A 313 0.06 -24.48 8.49
CA SER A 313 -0.29 -23.45 9.45
C SER A 313 -1.18 -22.39 8.79
N VAL A 314 -2.31 -22.12 9.44
CA VAL A 314 -3.21 -21.02 9.07
C VAL A 314 -2.47 -19.72 9.23
N LYS A 315 -2.44 -18.88 8.19
CA LYS A 315 -1.90 -17.55 8.28
C LYS A 315 -2.92 -16.64 8.96
N GLU A 316 -2.50 -15.98 10.03
CA GLU A 316 -3.31 -14.95 10.65
C GLU A 316 -3.26 -13.67 9.82
N TYR A 317 -4.41 -13.18 9.45
CA TYR A 317 -4.55 -11.88 8.80
C TYR A 317 -4.84 -10.81 9.84
N PRO A 318 -4.43 -9.55 9.61
CA PRO A 318 -4.77 -8.46 10.50
C PRO A 318 -6.28 -8.28 10.63
N ALA A 319 -6.72 -7.84 11.80
CA ALA A 319 -8.09 -7.31 11.96
C ALA A 319 -8.32 -6.12 11.03
N GLY A 320 -9.58 -5.82 10.71
CA GLY A 320 -9.98 -4.79 9.75
C GLY A 320 -9.96 -5.31 8.32
N ASP A 321 -10.31 -4.45 7.39
CA ASP A 321 -10.58 -4.79 5.99
C ASP A 321 -9.46 -4.34 5.06
N LEU A 322 -8.88 -3.17 5.31
CA LEU A 322 -7.76 -2.61 4.58
C LEU A 322 -6.58 -2.46 5.53
N SER A 323 -5.38 -2.87 5.11
CA SER A 323 -4.18 -2.68 5.93
C SER A 323 -3.04 -2.09 5.12
N PHE A 324 -2.32 -1.18 5.73
CA PHE A 324 -1.06 -0.62 5.22
C PHE A 324 0.05 -1.11 6.14
N LEU A 325 0.97 -1.91 5.60
CA LEU A 325 1.88 -2.69 6.40
C LEU A 325 3.34 -2.45 6.00
N PHE A 326 4.21 -2.35 6.99
CA PHE A 326 5.65 -2.37 6.80
C PHE A 326 6.14 -3.79 6.53
N GLU A 327 5.39 -4.79 7.02
CA GLU A 327 5.81 -6.18 6.91
C GLU A 327 4.61 -7.12 6.83
N ILE A 328 4.78 -8.21 6.07
CA ILE A 328 3.79 -9.26 5.84
C ILE A 328 4.40 -10.65 6.07
N PRO A 329 3.59 -11.69 6.32
CA PRO A 329 4.11 -13.04 6.54
C PRO A 329 4.67 -13.68 5.28
N ALA A 330 5.59 -14.59 5.48
CA ALA A 330 6.02 -15.55 4.46
C ALA A 330 5.08 -16.76 4.41
N VAL A 331 4.97 -17.39 3.26
CA VAL A 331 4.35 -18.72 3.13
C VAL A 331 5.37 -19.77 3.60
N ASN A 332 4.95 -20.65 4.50
CA ASN A 332 5.80 -21.80 4.84
C ASN A 332 5.84 -22.76 3.66
N SER A 333 7.01 -23.05 3.16
CA SER A 333 7.23 -24.21 2.31
C SER A 333 7.29 -25.48 3.17
N GLN A 334 6.91 -26.63 2.62
CA GLN A 334 7.04 -27.90 3.31
C GLN A 334 8.44 -28.05 3.91
N GLY A 335 8.51 -28.32 5.21
CA GLY A 335 9.76 -28.67 5.91
C GLY A 335 10.62 -27.49 6.38
N THR A 336 10.28 -26.24 6.07
CA THR A 336 10.99 -25.09 6.63
C THR A 336 10.24 -24.58 7.85
N GLY A 337 10.87 -24.71 9.01
CA GLY A 337 10.37 -24.10 10.24
C GLY A 337 10.15 -22.59 10.08
N GLY A 338 9.22 -22.05 10.83
CA GLY A 338 8.70 -20.69 10.69
C GLY A 338 9.67 -19.53 10.87
N GLU A 339 10.98 -19.73 10.85
CA GLU A 339 11.97 -18.68 11.09
C GLU A 339 12.05 -17.61 10.00
N ALA A 340 11.68 -17.93 8.77
CA ALA A 340 11.68 -16.97 7.67
C ALA A 340 10.50 -15.98 7.69
N SER A 341 9.57 -16.14 8.62
CA SER A 341 8.30 -15.41 8.66
C SER A 341 8.33 -14.14 9.53
N TYR A 342 9.48 -13.81 10.12
CA TYR A 342 9.52 -12.84 11.19
C TYR A 342 10.24 -11.56 10.80
N ILE A 343 9.75 -10.43 11.26
CA ILE A 343 10.47 -9.16 11.18
C ILE A 343 11.69 -9.25 12.10
N LYS A 344 12.87 -9.20 11.52
CA LYS A 344 14.10 -8.94 12.26
C LYS A 344 14.28 -7.43 12.35
N ILE A 345 14.02 -6.87 13.52
CA ILE A 345 14.32 -5.47 13.78
C ILE A 345 15.80 -5.37 14.09
N ASN A 346 16.54 -4.70 13.23
CA ASN A 346 17.96 -4.49 13.42
C ASN A 346 18.20 -3.41 14.47
N LYS A 347 19.15 -3.68 15.37
CA LYS A 347 19.61 -2.73 16.37
C LYS A 347 20.23 -1.52 15.62
N GLY A 348 19.67 -0.33 15.74
CA GLY A 348 20.18 0.87 15.08
C GLY A 348 19.26 1.54 14.05
N ASP A 349 18.15 0.94 13.69
CA ASP A 349 17.19 1.58 12.78
C ASP A 349 16.48 2.79 13.41
N ASP A 350 16.13 3.86 12.70
CA ASP A 350 15.53 5.10 13.23
C ASP A 350 14.03 5.03 13.54
N GLY A 351 13.47 3.81 13.67
CA GLY A 351 12.05 3.57 13.80
C GLY A 351 11.38 3.37 12.45
N PHE A 352 10.07 3.25 12.49
CA PHE A 352 9.24 3.10 11.30
C PHE A 352 8.37 4.34 11.16
N ARG A 353 8.25 4.83 9.95
CA ARG A 353 7.37 5.95 9.64
C ARG A 353 6.53 5.60 8.43
N MET A 354 5.23 5.83 8.53
CA MET A 354 4.29 5.61 7.44
C MET A 354 3.57 6.91 7.13
N LYS A 355 3.69 7.37 5.90
CA LYS A 355 2.97 8.53 5.41
C LYS A 355 2.04 8.11 4.29
N LEU A 356 0.75 8.30 4.51
CA LEU A 356 -0.32 8.02 3.56
C LEU A 356 -1.15 9.27 3.33
N TRP A 357 -1.74 9.36 2.13
CA TRP A 357 -2.70 10.38 1.79
C TRP A 357 -3.95 9.73 1.21
N PHE A 358 -5.08 10.08 1.76
CA PHE A 358 -6.39 9.59 1.35
C PHE A 358 -7.12 10.68 0.58
N ASP A 359 -7.58 10.34 -0.61
CA ASP A 359 -8.34 11.20 -1.48
C ASP A 359 -9.75 10.67 -1.63
N PHE A 360 -10.69 11.46 -1.18
CA PHE A 360 -12.12 11.15 -1.15
C PHE A 360 -12.93 12.02 -2.12
N ARG A 361 -12.27 12.77 -2.98
CA ARG A 361 -12.90 13.79 -3.83
C ARG A 361 -13.43 13.29 -5.16
N ASN A 362 -13.39 12.01 -5.41
CA ASN A 362 -13.79 11.38 -6.67
C ASN A 362 -15.31 11.29 -6.84
#